data_4c469635c61fddebac1804812e430184
#
_entry.id   4c469635c61fddebac1804812e430184
#
_cell.length_a   1.000
_cell.length_b   1.000
_cell.length_c   1.000
_cell.angle_alpha   90.00
_cell.angle_beta   90.00
_cell.angle_gamma   90.00
#
_symmetry.space_group_name_H-M   'P 1'
#
loop_
_entity.id
_entity.type
_entity.pdbx_description
1 polymer ?
#
loop_
_entity_poly.entity_id
_entity_poly.type
_entity_poly.pdbx_seq_one_letter_code
_entity_poly.pdbx_strand_id
1 'polypeptide(L)'
;PETAQGIFVNFKNVQRSSRKKLPFGIGQIGKSFRNEITPGNFTFRTREFEQMELEFFCKPDTDLEWFAYWKQFCLDWLLQLGIPKDMLRARDHSPEELCFYSKATTDIEFTFPFGWGELWGIADRTDYDLGQHEKTSGQDMTYFDEETNTHYIPYVVEPSLGADRVTLAFLCAAYDVEELEGGDERTVLRFHPAIAPVKVGILPLSKKLAEPAQAIHDELAKYWNVEYDDRGNIGKRYRRQDEIGTPYCVTYDFDSENDHCVTIRERDSMAQERIPIDQLKSYFEEKLAF
;
A
#
# COMPACT_ATOMS: atom_id res chain seq x y z
N PRO A 1 14.43 -14.21 12.08
CA PRO A 1 14.64 -14.14 10.62
C PRO A 1 13.84 -12.96 10.04
N GLU A 2 14.45 -12.26 9.13
CA GLU A 2 13.88 -11.11 8.39
C GLU A 2 14.21 -11.24 6.91
N THR A 3 13.71 -10.34 6.06
CA THR A 3 13.75 -10.47 4.59
C THR A 3 15.09 -10.06 3.97
N ALA A 4 15.78 -9.03 4.50
CA ALA A 4 16.98 -8.42 3.93
C ALA A 4 18.09 -9.43 3.60
N GLN A 5 18.49 -10.26 4.55
CA GLN A 5 19.62 -11.16 4.37
C GLN A 5 19.38 -12.22 3.29
N GLY A 6 18.11 -12.64 3.11
CA GLY A 6 17.71 -13.52 2.01
C GLY A 6 17.94 -12.88 0.64
N ILE A 7 17.72 -11.56 0.52
CA ILE A 7 17.96 -10.80 -0.71
C ILE A 7 19.47 -10.74 -0.99
N PHE A 8 20.30 -10.40 0.01
CA PHE A 8 21.75 -10.30 -0.17
C PHE A 8 22.39 -11.64 -0.57
N VAL A 9 21.97 -12.75 0.06
CA VAL A 9 22.42 -14.11 -0.32
C VAL A 9 22.11 -14.41 -1.80
N ASN A 10 20.99 -13.92 -2.31
CA ASN A 10 20.55 -14.17 -3.68
C ASN A 10 21.01 -13.11 -4.69
N PHE A 11 21.72 -12.08 -4.28
CA PHE A 11 22.14 -10.98 -5.17
C PHE A 11 22.79 -11.48 -6.47
N LYS A 12 23.85 -12.31 -6.38
CA LYS A 12 24.55 -12.84 -7.56
C LYS A 12 23.68 -13.74 -8.43
N ASN A 13 22.78 -14.53 -7.80
CA ASN A 13 21.85 -15.39 -8.53
C ASN A 13 20.89 -14.56 -9.37
N VAL A 14 20.29 -13.52 -8.76
CA VAL A 14 19.36 -12.63 -9.44
C VAL A 14 20.07 -11.85 -10.55
N GLN A 15 21.24 -11.24 -10.26
CA GLN A 15 22.01 -10.49 -11.23
C GLN A 15 22.33 -11.34 -12.47
N ARG A 16 22.82 -12.57 -12.29
CA ARG A 16 23.21 -13.48 -13.37
C ARG A 16 22.01 -13.98 -14.18
N SER A 17 20.95 -14.41 -13.50
CA SER A 17 19.75 -14.98 -14.15
C SER A 17 18.95 -13.92 -14.90
N SER A 18 18.81 -12.72 -14.33
CA SER A 18 18.05 -11.62 -14.93
C SER A 18 18.88 -10.74 -15.86
N ARG A 19 20.21 -10.87 -15.85
CA ARG A 19 21.17 -10.03 -16.61
C ARG A 19 20.94 -8.52 -16.39
N LYS A 20 20.53 -8.14 -15.18
CA LYS A 20 20.29 -6.75 -14.83
C LYS A 20 21.61 -5.97 -14.73
N LYS A 21 21.58 -4.73 -15.25
CA LYS A 21 22.62 -3.72 -15.04
C LYS A 21 22.21 -2.85 -13.84
N LEU A 22 23.22 -2.30 -13.16
CA LEU A 22 22.96 -1.31 -12.11
C LEU A 22 22.44 0.01 -12.73
N PRO A 23 21.50 0.72 -12.05
CA PRO A 23 20.89 0.32 -10.80
C PRO A 23 19.74 -0.67 -10.98
N PHE A 24 19.51 -1.55 -10.03
CA PHE A 24 18.31 -2.40 -9.97
C PHE A 24 17.96 -2.75 -8.53
N GLY A 25 16.70 -3.10 -8.29
CA GLY A 25 16.23 -3.52 -6.98
C GLY A 25 15.75 -4.96 -6.95
N ILE A 26 15.80 -5.56 -5.76
CA ILE A 26 15.19 -6.84 -5.42
C ILE A 26 14.23 -6.59 -4.27
N GLY A 27 12.93 -6.76 -4.52
CA GLY A 27 11.90 -6.64 -3.49
C GLY A 27 11.47 -8.00 -2.94
N GLN A 28 11.16 -8.04 -1.67
CA GLN A 28 10.62 -9.19 -0.96
C GLN A 28 9.49 -8.77 -0.05
N ILE A 29 8.36 -9.50 -0.13
CA ILE A 29 7.30 -9.43 0.87
C ILE A 29 7.30 -10.78 1.58
N GLY A 30 7.43 -10.77 2.90
CA GLY A 30 7.52 -12.01 3.66
C GLY A 30 7.42 -11.81 5.16
N LYS A 31 7.35 -12.92 5.87
CA LYS A 31 7.29 -12.94 7.34
C LYS A 31 8.63 -12.55 7.94
N SER A 32 8.54 -11.70 8.96
CA SER A 32 9.64 -11.32 9.84
C SER A 32 9.29 -11.60 11.29
N PHE A 33 10.32 -11.93 12.08
CA PHE A 33 10.17 -12.35 13.48
C PHE A 33 11.14 -11.56 14.35
N ARG A 34 10.61 -10.80 15.30
CA ARG A 34 11.39 -10.08 16.32
C ARG A 34 10.98 -10.51 17.72
N ASN A 35 11.95 -10.74 18.58
CA ASN A 35 11.67 -11.09 19.98
C ASN A 35 11.30 -9.85 20.80
N GLU A 36 10.13 -9.26 20.48
CA GLU A 36 9.62 -8.08 21.17
C GLU A 36 9.30 -8.40 22.62
N ILE A 37 9.87 -7.63 23.53
CA ILE A 37 9.62 -7.79 24.99
C ILE A 37 8.20 -7.34 25.32
N THR A 38 7.76 -6.21 24.73
CA THR A 38 6.45 -5.61 25.00
C THR A 38 5.70 -5.35 23.70
N PRO A 39 5.04 -6.37 23.11
CA PRO A 39 4.11 -6.14 21.99
C PRO A 39 2.98 -5.21 22.42
N GLY A 40 2.43 -4.43 21.49
CA GLY A 40 1.34 -3.52 21.82
C GLY A 40 0.88 -2.66 20.64
N ASN A 41 -0.12 -1.83 20.91
CA ASN A 41 -0.73 -0.95 19.93
C ASN A 41 -1.25 -1.71 18.71
N PHE A 42 -2.04 -2.75 18.96
CA PHE A 42 -2.65 -3.63 17.96
C PHE A 42 -1.57 -4.22 17.02
N THR A 43 -1.62 -3.98 15.70
CA THR A 43 -0.65 -4.51 14.74
C THR A 43 0.61 -3.65 14.61
N PHE A 44 0.75 -2.57 15.39
CA PHE A 44 1.92 -1.69 15.31
C PHE A 44 3.21 -2.37 15.79
N ARG A 45 3.14 -3.17 16.87
CA ARG A 45 4.29 -3.88 17.42
C ARG A 45 3.92 -5.30 17.81
N THR A 46 4.30 -6.24 16.95
CA THR A 46 4.04 -7.67 17.08
C THR A 46 5.34 -8.46 16.98
N ARG A 47 5.35 -9.73 17.40
CA ARG A 47 6.52 -10.61 17.29
C ARG A 47 6.65 -11.28 15.93
N GLU A 48 5.54 -11.46 15.25
CA GLU A 48 5.45 -11.95 13.88
C GLU A 48 4.68 -10.92 13.05
N PHE A 49 5.24 -10.48 11.93
CA PHE A 49 4.64 -9.49 11.06
C PHE A 49 5.06 -9.74 9.61
N GLU A 50 4.39 -9.10 8.67
CA GLU A 50 4.82 -9.07 7.28
C GLU A 50 5.63 -7.81 7.01
N GLN A 51 6.79 -8.01 6.38
CA GLN A 51 7.70 -6.95 5.97
C GLN A 51 7.71 -6.85 4.45
N MET A 52 7.66 -5.63 3.95
CA MET A 52 7.90 -5.28 2.55
C MET A 52 9.23 -4.57 2.48
N GLU A 53 10.19 -5.16 1.80
CA GLU A 53 11.57 -4.70 1.79
C GLU A 53 12.12 -4.68 0.37
N LEU A 54 12.82 -3.62 0.04
CA LEU A 54 13.51 -3.43 -1.22
C LEU A 54 14.99 -3.19 -0.94
N GLU A 55 15.86 -4.02 -1.53
CA GLU A 55 17.28 -3.73 -1.60
C GLU A 55 17.60 -3.19 -2.99
N PHE A 56 17.88 -1.89 -3.05
CA PHE A 56 18.19 -1.19 -4.28
C PHE A 56 19.70 -1.04 -4.45
N PHE A 57 20.25 -1.78 -5.40
CA PHE A 57 21.67 -1.83 -5.69
C PHE A 57 22.05 -0.74 -6.69
N CYS A 58 23.05 0.07 -6.32
CA CYS A 58 23.53 1.19 -7.13
C CYS A 58 25.06 1.25 -7.19
N LYS A 59 25.58 2.12 -8.04
CA LYS A 59 27.01 2.39 -8.14
C LYS A 59 27.48 3.16 -6.89
N PRO A 60 28.64 2.81 -6.31
CA PRO A 60 29.27 3.61 -5.25
C PRO A 60 29.31 5.10 -5.63
N ASP A 61 29.16 5.98 -4.64
CA ASP A 61 29.12 7.44 -4.76
C ASP A 61 27.85 8.01 -5.45
N THR A 62 26.88 7.16 -5.85
CA THR A 62 25.53 7.59 -6.28
C THR A 62 24.45 7.28 -5.25
N ASP A 63 24.84 6.67 -4.16
CA ASP A 63 23.99 6.18 -3.06
C ASP A 63 23.13 7.30 -2.44
N LEU A 64 23.71 8.45 -2.14
CA LEU A 64 22.97 9.58 -1.53
C LEU A 64 21.91 10.18 -2.47
N GLU A 65 22.15 10.15 -3.79
CA GLU A 65 21.14 10.59 -4.77
C GLU A 65 19.96 9.61 -4.80
N TRP A 66 20.26 8.31 -4.78
CA TRP A 66 19.25 7.26 -4.72
C TRP A 66 18.52 7.23 -3.37
N PHE A 67 19.23 7.49 -2.28
CA PHE A 67 18.62 7.65 -0.95
C PHE A 67 17.59 8.79 -0.95
N ALA A 68 17.94 9.96 -1.49
CA ALA A 68 17.02 11.09 -1.60
C ALA A 68 15.83 10.76 -2.52
N TYR A 69 16.05 10.05 -3.63
CA TYR A 69 15.00 9.60 -4.53
C TYR A 69 14.01 8.68 -3.80
N TRP A 70 14.50 7.63 -3.12
CA TRP A 70 13.64 6.67 -2.44
C TRP A 70 12.89 7.30 -1.25
N LYS A 71 13.53 8.19 -0.51
CA LYS A 71 12.87 8.98 0.54
C LYS A 71 11.66 9.74 -0.01
N GLN A 72 11.84 10.44 -1.13
CA GLN A 72 10.75 11.19 -1.76
C GLN A 72 9.70 10.27 -2.35
N PHE A 73 10.10 9.21 -3.04
CA PHE A 73 9.18 8.23 -3.63
C PHE A 73 8.27 7.58 -2.58
N CYS A 74 8.83 7.14 -1.45
CA CYS A 74 8.06 6.52 -0.38
C CYS A 74 7.06 7.50 0.25
N LEU A 75 7.46 8.76 0.42
CA LEU A 75 6.57 9.82 0.93
C LEU A 75 5.43 10.10 -0.06
N ASP A 76 5.77 10.27 -1.33
CA ASP A 76 4.78 10.55 -2.38
C ASP A 76 3.79 9.40 -2.54
N TRP A 77 4.25 8.14 -2.43
CA TRP A 77 3.41 6.97 -2.49
C TRP A 77 2.32 6.97 -1.38
N LEU A 78 2.70 7.31 -0.15
CA LEU A 78 1.76 7.42 0.98
C LEU A 78 0.74 8.56 0.75
N LEU A 79 1.21 9.72 0.26
CA LEU A 79 0.36 10.87 -0.04
C LEU A 79 -0.62 10.57 -1.17
N GLN A 80 -0.15 9.94 -2.25
CA GLN A 80 -0.99 9.58 -3.41
C GLN A 80 -2.08 8.57 -3.04
N LEU A 81 -1.81 7.69 -2.07
CA LEU A 81 -2.78 6.73 -1.55
C LEU A 81 -3.70 7.30 -0.45
N GLY A 82 -3.64 8.61 -0.21
CA GLY A 82 -4.63 9.32 0.58
C GLY A 82 -4.27 9.53 2.05
N ILE A 83 -3.04 9.28 2.49
CA ILE A 83 -2.62 9.69 3.83
C ILE A 83 -2.43 11.22 3.83
N PRO A 84 -3.11 11.97 4.72
CA PRO A 84 -2.95 13.42 4.81
C PRO A 84 -1.51 13.83 5.16
N LYS A 85 -1.03 14.91 4.52
CA LYS A 85 0.35 15.39 4.69
C LYS A 85 0.71 15.74 6.13
N ASP A 86 -0.24 16.27 6.88
CA ASP A 86 -0.09 16.65 8.29
C ASP A 86 -0.03 15.45 9.24
N MET A 87 -0.40 14.26 8.76
CA MET A 87 -0.22 12.98 9.46
C MET A 87 1.13 12.32 9.20
N LEU A 88 1.97 12.88 8.34
CA LEU A 88 3.28 12.34 7.98
C LEU A 88 4.41 13.33 8.32
N ARG A 89 5.56 12.80 8.71
CA ARG A 89 6.81 13.56 8.76
C ARG A 89 8.00 12.67 8.41
N ALA A 90 9.03 13.25 7.81
CA ALA A 90 10.32 12.60 7.64
C ALA A 90 11.25 13.01 8.78
N ARG A 91 11.90 12.04 9.44
CA ARG A 91 12.86 12.25 10.51
C ARG A 91 14.20 11.63 10.13
N ASP A 92 15.15 12.48 9.81
CA ASP A 92 16.52 12.05 9.54
C ASP A 92 17.20 11.67 10.87
N HIS A 93 17.95 10.56 10.88
CA HIS A 93 18.71 10.14 12.05
C HIS A 93 19.96 11.03 12.23
N SER A 94 20.26 11.38 13.50
CA SER A 94 21.52 12.00 13.83
C SER A 94 22.68 11.00 13.70
N PRO A 95 23.94 11.46 13.59
CA PRO A 95 25.08 10.54 13.49
C PRO A 95 25.18 9.53 14.65
N GLU A 96 24.70 9.89 15.83
CA GLU A 96 24.69 9.04 17.03
C GLU A 96 23.61 7.97 17.01
N GLU A 97 22.55 8.18 16.21
CA GLU A 97 21.42 7.23 16.04
C GLU A 97 21.68 6.24 14.92
N LEU A 98 22.61 6.55 14.00
CA LEU A 98 22.87 5.68 12.85
C LEU A 98 23.33 4.29 13.27
N CYS A 99 22.76 3.28 12.64
CA CYS A 99 23.27 1.91 12.74
C CYS A 99 24.67 1.82 12.14
N PHE A 100 25.48 0.89 12.64
CA PHE A 100 26.88 0.69 12.23
C PHE A 100 27.07 0.39 10.74
N TYR A 101 26.03 -0.05 10.06
CA TYR A 101 26.02 -0.36 8.63
C TYR A 101 25.46 0.79 7.77
N SER A 102 24.99 1.85 8.37
CA SER A 102 24.25 2.89 7.66
C SER A 102 25.02 4.20 7.59
N LYS A 103 25.13 4.77 6.38
CA LYS A 103 25.69 6.10 6.12
C LYS A 103 24.65 7.21 6.32
N ALA A 104 23.39 6.91 6.03
CA ALA A 104 22.25 7.80 6.25
C ALA A 104 20.98 6.96 6.50
N THR A 105 20.10 7.45 7.37
CA THR A 105 18.80 6.83 7.63
C THR A 105 17.75 7.90 7.82
N THR A 106 16.57 7.69 7.24
CA THR A 106 15.37 8.51 7.46
C THR A 106 14.21 7.59 7.80
N ASP A 107 13.47 7.92 8.86
CA ASP A 107 12.15 7.34 9.12
C ASP A 107 11.07 8.26 8.55
N ILE A 108 10.13 7.70 7.81
CA ILE A 108 8.83 8.33 7.58
C ILE A 108 7.94 7.89 8.73
N GLU A 109 7.51 8.84 9.54
CA GLU A 109 6.66 8.61 10.69
C GLU A 109 5.22 9.05 10.40
N PHE A 110 4.27 8.31 10.99
CA PHE A 110 2.83 8.60 10.94
C PHE A 110 2.31 8.91 12.34
N THR A 111 1.34 9.83 12.45
CA THR A 111 0.69 10.17 13.72
C THR A 111 -0.46 9.21 14.01
N PHE A 112 -0.13 8.12 14.70
CA PHE A 112 -1.12 7.17 15.20
C PHE A 112 -1.93 7.75 16.37
N PRO A 113 -3.06 7.15 16.79
CA PRO A 113 -3.81 7.59 17.98
C PRO A 113 -2.99 7.60 19.27
N PHE A 114 -1.88 6.83 19.33
CA PHE A 114 -0.96 6.76 20.45
C PHE A 114 0.30 7.64 20.28
N GLY A 115 0.36 8.47 19.25
CA GLY A 115 1.47 9.39 18.94
C GLY A 115 2.25 9.01 17.68
N TRP A 116 3.35 9.74 17.45
CA TRP A 116 4.21 9.50 16.30
C TRP A 116 4.88 8.13 16.37
N GLY A 117 4.84 7.41 15.28
CA GLY A 117 5.48 6.11 15.13
C GLY A 117 6.05 5.91 13.73
N GLU A 118 7.20 5.23 13.68
CA GLU A 118 7.85 4.85 12.43
C GLU A 118 6.92 4.00 11.56
N LEU A 119 6.77 4.40 10.32
CA LEU A 119 6.00 3.71 9.30
C LEU A 119 6.89 3.07 8.24
N TRP A 120 7.91 3.80 7.78
CA TRP A 120 8.82 3.39 6.71
C TRP A 120 10.22 3.85 7.01
N GLY A 121 11.17 2.94 7.09
CA GLY A 121 12.60 3.23 7.21
C GLY A 121 13.26 3.24 5.83
N ILE A 122 14.09 4.23 5.55
CA ILE A 122 14.95 4.28 4.37
C ILE A 122 16.40 4.38 4.86
N ALA A 123 17.25 3.42 4.52
CA ALA A 123 18.64 3.37 4.94
C ALA A 123 19.60 3.30 3.74
N ASP A 124 20.65 4.10 3.75
CA ASP A 124 21.81 3.90 2.91
C ASP A 124 22.77 2.96 3.64
N ARG A 125 22.84 1.70 3.20
CA ARG A 125 23.61 0.60 3.81
C ARG A 125 25.00 0.48 3.22
N THR A 126 25.36 1.31 2.26
CA THR A 126 26.63 1.24 1.53
C THR A 126 26.91 -0.17 0.94
N ASP A 127 28.14 -0.65 0.96
CA ASP A 127 28.53 -2.01 0.56
C ASP A 127 28.57 -3.00 1.75
N TYR A 128 28.10 -2.57 2.93
CA TYR A 128 28.30 -3.31 4.18
C TYR A 128 27.85 -4.77 4.09
N ASP A 129 26.60 -5.03 3.73
CA ASP A 129 26.06 -6.40 3.75
C ASP A 129 26.72 -7.31 2.72
N LEU A 130 26.84 -6.86 1.47
CA LEU A 130 27.53 -7.64 0.41
C LEU A 130 28.99 -7.87 0.75
N GLY A 131 29.67 -6.87 1.32
CA GLY A 131 31.05 -7.00 1.80
C GLY A 131 31.20 -8.02 2.94
N GLN A 132 30.25 -8.07 3.89
CA GLN A 132 30.24 -9.08 4.94
C GLN A 132 29.97 -10.50 4.37
N HIS A 133 29.04 -10.62 3.42
CA HIS A 133 28.79 -11.89 2.72
C HIS A 133 30.00 -12.35 1.94
N GLU A 134 30.69 -11.48 1.21
CA GLU A 134 31.93 -11.81 0.51
C GLU A 134 33.01 -12.29 1.47
N LYS A 135 33.28 -11.51 2.52
CA LYS A 135 34.31 -11.82 3.54
C LYS A 135 34.04 -13.15 4.24
N THR A 136 32.80 -13.48 4.54
CA THR A 136 32.44 -14.66 5.33
C THR A 136 32.34 -15.91 4.47
N SER A 137 31.81 -15.81 3.26
CA SER A 137 31.59 -16.94 2.36
C SER A 137 32.77 -17.21 1.42
N GLY A 138 33.64 -16.23 1.20
CA GLY A 138 34.68 -16.27 0.17
C GLY A 138 34.17 -16.23 -1.27
N GLN A 139 32.85 -15.93 -1.45
CA GLN A 139 32.25 -15.79 -2.77
C GLN A 139 32.34 -14.33 -3.25
N ASP A 140 32.73 -14.14 -4.50
CA ASP A 140 32.80 -12.82 -5.13
C ASP A 140 31.40 -12.17 -5.20
N MET A 141 31.22 -11.04 -4.54
CA MET A 141 29.99 -10.22 -4.54
C MET A 141 30.12 -8.97 -5.40
N THR A 142 31.21 -8.82 -6.15
CA THR A 142 31.43 -7.64 -7.00
C THR A 142 30.52 -7.64 -8.22
N TYR A 143 30.19 -6.43 -8.69
CA TYR A 143 29.56 -6.18 -9.99
C TYR A 143 30.64 -5.76 -10.98
N PHE A 144 30.62 -6.31 -12.19
CA PHE A 144 31.46 -5.85 -13.28
C PHE A 144 30.75 -4.75 -14.07
N ASP A 145 31.28 -3.55 -14.04
CA ASP A 145 30.80 -2.42 -14.81
C ASP A 145 31.50 -2.39 -16.18
N GLU A 146 30.77 -2.76 -17.23
CA GLU A 146 31.28 -2.80 -18.61
C GLU A 146 31.68 -1.40 -19.15
N GLU A 147 31.04 -0.32 -18.64
CA GLU A 147 31.29 1.04 -19.11
C GLU A 147 32.62 1.56 -18.60
N THR A 148 32.97 1.26 -17.36
CA THR A 148 34.23 1.70 -16.75
C THR A 148 35.31 0.62 -16.76
N ASN A 149 34.96 -0.62 -17.13
CA ASN A 149 35.81 -1.80 -17.09
C ASN A 149 36.41 -2.04 -15.70
N THR A 150 35.58 -1.86 -14.66
CA THR A 150 35.98 -2.02 -13.25
C THR A 150 35.06 -2.97 -12.50
N HIS A 151 35.60 -3.57 -11.41
CA HIS A 151 34.82 -4.35 -10.44
C HIS A 151 34.65 -3.56 -9.15
N TYR A 152 33.46 -3.57 -8.59
CA TYR A 152 33.18 -3.00 -7.28
C TYR A 152 32.01 -3.72 -6.62
N ILE A 153 31.95 -3.69 -5.28
CA ILE A 153 30.77 -4.13 -4.54
C ILE A 153 29.72 -3.01 -4.64
N PRO A 154 28.48 -3.28 -5.12
CA PRO A 154 27.43 -2.26 -5.19
C PRO A 154 27.09 -1.69 -3.81
N TYR A 155 26.72 -0.41 -3.78
CA TYR A 155 26.07 0.19 -2.62
C TYR A 155 24.58 -0.12 -2.64
N VAL A 156 23.97 -0.10 -1.46
CA VAL A 156 22.57 -0.51 -1.27
C VAL A 156 21.80 0.59 -0.56
N VAL A 157 20.64 0.93 -1.12
CA VAL A 157 19.62 1.75 -0.46
C VAL A 157 18.44 0.86 -0.17
N GLU A 158 18.02 0.82 1.10
CA GLU A 158 16.95 -0.06 1.61
C GLU A 158 15.74 0.76 2.06
N PRO A 159 14.66 0.86 1.28
CA PRO A 159 13.34 1.17 1.79
C PRO A 159 12.67 -0.08 2.37
N SER A 160 12.29 0.00 3.67
CA SER A 160 11.68 -1.13 4.39
C SER A 160 10.48 -0.68 5.20
N LEU A 161 9.36 -1.39 5.07
CA LEU A 161 8.14 -1.10 5.83
C LEU A 161 7.44 -2.37 6.30
N GLY A 162 6.75 -2.29 7.45
CA GLY A 162 5.86 -3.35 7.93
C GLY A 162 4.49 -3.26 7.27
N ALA A 163 4.07 -4.31 6.55
CA ALA A 163 2.78 -4.35 5.87
C ALA A 163 1.60 -4.21 6.86
N ASP A 164 1.69 -4.86 8.01
CA ASP A 164 0.69 -4.75 9.09
C ASP A 164 0.60 -3.31 9.64
N ARG A 165 1.75 -2.64 9.79
CA ARG A 165 1.84 -1.28 10.31
C ARG A 165 1.31 -0.26 9.32
N VAL A 166 1.62 -0.37 8.03
CA VAL A 166 1.08 0.52 6.99
C VAL A 166 -0.42 0.32 6.82
N THR A 167 -0.92 -0.92 6.93
CA THR A 167 -2.36 -1.21 6.93
C THR A 167 -3.06 -0.48 8.09
N LEU A 168 -2.48 -0.53 9.30
CA LEU A 168 -3.01 0.21 10.46
C LEU A 168 -3.01 1.73 10.20
N ALA A 169 -1.94 2.27 9.60
CA ALA A 169 -1.87 3.70 9.27
C ALA A 169 -2.96 4.12 8.29
N PHE A 170 -3.21 3.36 7.22
CA PHE A 170 -4.30 3.62 6.29
C PHE A 170 -5.68 3.55 6.95
N LEU A 171 -5.90 2.57 7.85
CA LEU A 171 -7.13 2.48 8.63
C LEU A 171 -7.32 3.72 9.51
N CYS A 172 -6.28 4.14 10.24
CA CYS A 172 -6.33 5.33 11.10
C CYS A 172 -6.57 6.61 10.30
N ALA A 173 -5.92 6.76 9.13
CA ALA A 173 -6.07 7.93 8.27
C ALA A 173 -7.45 7.99 7.60
N ALA A 174 -8.04 6.83 7.29
CA ALA A 174 -9.32 6.75 6.59
C ALA A 174 -10.54 6.84 7.51
N TYR A 175 -10.37 6.55 8.82
CA TYR A 175 -11.49 6.52 9.76
C TYR A 175 -12.03 7.93 10.02
N ASP A 176 -13.35 8.09 9.83
CA ASP A 176 -14.06 9.34 10.06
C ASP A 176 -15.47 9.06 10.60
N VAL A 177 -15.97 9.99 11.42
CA VAL A 177 -17.36 10.01 11.90
C VAL A 177 -17.97 11.35 11.53
N GLU A 178 -18.88 11.34 10.58
CA GLU A 178 -19.54 12.51 10.03
C GLU A 178 -20.92 12.71 10.66
N GLU A 179 -21.17 13.92 11.17
CA GLU A 179 -22.52 14.31 11.58
C GLU A 179 -23.34 14.70 10.36
N LEU A 180 -24.52 14.09 10.20
CA LEU A 180 -25.46 14.38 9.13
C LEU A 180 -26.55 15.34 9.59
N GLU A 181 -27.27 15.94 8.64
CA GLU A 181 -28.44 16.74 8.93
C GLU A 181 -29.44 15.93 9.75
N GLY A 182 -29.89 16.51 10.89
CA GLY A 182 -30.80 15.85 11.81
C GLY A 182 -30.17 15.15 13.01
N GLY A 183 -28.83 15.23 13.15
CA GLY A 183 -28.10 14.69 14.30
C GLY A 183 -27.85 13.18 14.23
N ASP A 184 -27.96 12.56 13.06
CA ASP A 184 -27.57 11.20 12.79
C ASP A 184 -26.05 11.16 12.47
N GLU A 185 -25.34 10.09 12.87
CA GLU A 185 -23.91 9.93 12.64
C GLU A 185 -23.66 8.90 11.53
N ARG A 186 -22.64 9.15 10.72
CA ARG A 186 -22.16 8.25 9.69
C ARG A 186 -20.70 7.90 9.95
N THR A 187 -20.44 6.65 10.33
CA THR A 187 -19.08 6.10 10.33
C THR A 187 -18.67 5.75 8.90
N VAL A 188 -17.49 6.18 8.49
CA VAL A 188 -16.97 5.94 7.14
C VAL A 188 -15.45 5.69 7.17
N LEU A 189 -14.98 4.77 6.34
CA LEU A 189 -13.57 4.60 6.03
C LEU A 189 -13.28 5.23 4.67
N ARG A 190 -12.61 6.39 4.66
CA ARG A 190 -12.30 7.16 3.45
C ARG A 190 -11.04 6.68 2.74
N PHE A 191 -10.97 5.39 2.45
CA PHE A 191 -9.85 4.85 1.68
C PHE A 191 -9.78 5.45 0.29
N HIS A 192 -8.55 5.68 -0.20
CA HIS A 192 -8.35 5.90 -1.62
C HIS A 192 -8.90 4.71 -2.41
N PRO A 193 -9.62 4.92 -3.54
CA PRO A 193 -10.26 3.83 -4.28
C PRO A 193 -9.33 2.69 -4.65
N ALA A 194 -8.05 2.99 -4.94
CA ALA A 194 -7.05 1.98 -5.29
C ALA A 194 -6.75 0.97 -4.16
N ILE A 195 -6.89 1.36 -2.87
CA ILE A 195 -6.61 0.49 -1.73
C ILE A 195 -7.86 0.03 -0.98
N ALA A 196 -9.05 0.52 -1.34
CA ALA A 196 -10.30 0.06 -0.73
C ALA A 196 -10.44 -1.46 -0.90
N PRO A 197 -10.73 -2.24 0.16
CA PRO A 197 -10.85 -3.70 0.08
C PRO A 197 -11.93 -4.17 -0.88
N VAL A 198 -13.09 -3.51 -0.83
CA VAL A 198 -14.20 -3.70 -1.77
C VAL A 198 -14.27 -2.46 -2.66
N LYS A 199 -14.30 -2.65 -3.98
CA LYS A 199 -14.30 -1.55 -4.95
C LYS A 199 -15.70 -1.04 -5.25
N VAL A 200 -16.65 -1.95 -5.33
CA VAL A 200 -18.03 -1.66 -5.71
C VAL A 200 -19.00 -2.50 -4.89
N GLY A 201 -20.00 -1.87 -4.31
CA GLY A 201 -21.13 -2.54 -3.67
C GLY A 201 -22.35 -2.59 -4.60
N ILE A 202 -22.94 -3.76 -4.85
CA ILE A 202 -24.14 -3.91 -5.66
C ILE A 202 -25.35 -4.08 -4.75
N LEU A 203 -26.26 -3.11 -4.81
CA LEU A 203 -27.36 -2.94 -3.87
C LEU A 203 -28.70 -2.87 -4.62
N PRO A 204 -29.43 -3.99 -4.83
CA PRO A 204 -30.76 -3.92 -5.45
C PRO A 204 -31.71 -3.11 -4.56
N LEU A 205 -32.51 -2.20 -5.13
CA LEU A 205 -33.44 -1.39 -4.34
C LEU A 205 -34.48 -2.25 -3.61
N SER A 206 -34.87 -3.37 -4.22
CA SER A 206 -35.81 -4.36 -3.69
C SER A 206 -35.35 -5.78 -3.97
N LYS A 207 -35.73 -6.73 -3.12
CA LYS A 207 -35.48 -8.17 -3.36
C LYS A 207 -36.07 -8.69 -4.67
N LYS A 208 -37.09 -8.01 -5.21
CA LYS A 208 -37.65 -8.36 -6.54
C LYS A 208 -36.68 -8.11 -7.69
N LEU A 209 -35.69 -7.24 -7.46
CA LEU A 209 -34.67 -6.83 -8.42
C LEU A 209 -33.34 -7.56 -8.20
N ALA A 210 -33.35 -8.64 -7.40
CA ALA A 210 -32.15 -9.36 -7.02
C ALA A 210 -31.43 -10.00 -8.23
N GLU A 211 -32.17 -10.63 -9.15
CA GLU A 211 -31.60 -11.34 -10.30
C GLU A 211 -30.81 -10.41 -11.24
N PRO A 212 -31.37 -9.30 -11.76
CA PRO A 212 -30.57 -8.39 -12.59
C PRO A 212 -29.42 -7.71 -11.85
N ALA A 213 -29.58 -7.39 -10.56
CA ALA A 213 -28.49 -6.86 -9.76
C ALA A 213 -27.35 -7.88 -9.56
N GLN A 214 -27.69 -9.17 -9.37
CA GLN A 214 -26.68 -10.24 -9.30
C GLN A 214 -25.94 -10.40 -10.63
N ALA A 215 -26.60 -10.26 -11.76
CA ALA A 215 -25.93 -10.29 -13.06
C ALA A 215 -24.87 -9.17 -13.21
N ILE A 216 -25.16 -7.97 -12.69
CA ILE A 216 -24.19 -6.87 -12.66
C ILE A 216 -23.01 -7.21 -11.73
N HIS A 217 -23.29 -7.76 -10.54
CA HIS A 217 -22.25 -8.22 -9.62
C HIS A 217 -21.33 -9.24 -10.31
N ASP A 218 -21.87 -10.27 -10.93
CA ASP A 218 -21.10 -11.35 -11.55
C ASP A 218 -20.27 -10.87 -12.74
N GLU A 219 -20.72 -9.82 -13.44
CA GLU A 219 -19.93 -9.19 -14.49
C GLU A 219 -18.77 -8.38 -13.92
N LEU A 220 -19.02 -7.50 -12.95
CA LEU A 220 -17.99 -6.64 -12.39
C LEU A 220 -16.99 -7.39 -11.52
N ALA A 221 -17.39 -8.47 -10.86
CA ALA A 221 -16.53 -9.33 -10.04
C ALA A 221 -15.42 -10.04 -10.85
N LYS A 222 -15.51 -10.06 -12.19
CA LYS A 222 -14.42 -10.55 -13.05
C LYS A 222 -13.18 -9.62 -13.05
N TYR A 223 -13.36 -8.36 -12.64
CA TYR A 223 -12.34 -7.30 -12.73
C TYR A 223 -11.94 -6.76 -11.38
N TRP A 224 -12.85 -6.70 -10.41
CA TRP A 224 -12.64 -6.09 -9.11
C TRP A 224 -13.23 -6.93 -7.98
N ASN A 225 -12.84 -6.62 -6.75
CA ASN A 225 -13.52 -7.13 -5.56
C ASN A 225 -14.84 -6.37 -5.36
N VAL A 226 -15.95 -7.08 -5.56
CA VAL A 226 -17.31 -6.53 -5.56
C VAL A 226 -18.13 -7.27 -4.50
N GLU A 227 -18.89 -6.53 -3.71
CA GLU A 227 -19.86 -7.11 -2.77
C GLU A 227 -21.29 -6.93 -3.26
N TYR A 228 -22.14 -7.91 -2.93
CA TYR A 228 -23.57 -7.86 -3.14
C TYR A 228 -24.30 -7.88 -1.81
N ASP A 229 -25.23 -6.90 -1.58
CA ASP A 229 -26.01 -6.84 -0.35
C ASP A 229 -27.48 -6.47 -0.61
N ASP A 230 -28.39 -7.40 -0.27
CA ASP A 230 -29.84 -7.22 -0.34
C ASP A 230 -30.53 -7.17 1.04
N ARG A 231 -29.75 -7.12 2.14
CA ARG A 231 -30.27 -7.21 3.51
C ARG A 231 -30.76 -5.85 4.05
N GLY A 232 -31.95 -5.82 4.61
CA GLY A 232 -32.54 -4.61 5.19
C GLY A 232 -32.98 -3.58 4.15
N ASN A 233 -33.09 -2.32 4.53
CA ASN A 233 -33.41 -1.22 3.61
C ASN A 233 -32.13 -0.66 2.94
N ILE A 234 -32.32 0.08 1.84
CA ILE A 234 -31.21 0.61 1.03
C ILE A 234 -30.29 1.54 1.85
N GLY A 235 -30.83 2.37 2.73
CA GLY A 235 -30.01 3.25 3.58
C GLY A 235 -29.04 2.47 4.48
N LYS A 236 -29.48 1.36 5.08
CA LYS A 236 -28.61 0.49 5.90
C LYS A 236 -27.55 -0.21 5.06
N ARG A 237 -27.82 -0.53 3.79
CA ARG A 237 -26.85 -1.13 2.88
C ARG A 237 -25.75 -0.13 2.53
N TYR A 238 -26.10 1.11 2.22
CA TYR A 238 -25.11 2.18 2.02
C TYR A 238 -24.24 2.38 3.25
N ARG A 239 -24.81 2.41 4.47
CA ARG A 239 -24.06 2.55 5.71
C ARG A 239 -23.03 1.46 5.89
N ARG A 240 -23.39 0.19 5.65
CA ARG A 240 -22.41 -0.92 5.73
C ARG A 240 -21.27 -0.78 4.73
N GLN A 241 -21.54 -0.31 3.52
CA GLN A 241 -20.51 -0.06 2.53
C GLN A 241 -19.62 1.13 2.89
N ASP A 242 -20.20 2.19 3.47
CA ASP A 242 -19.44 3.33 3.99
C ASP A 242 -18.51 2.89 5.13
N GLU A 243 -19.00 2.06 6.06
CA GLU A 243 -18.23 1.52 7.21
C GLU A 243 -17.01 0.68 6.82
N ILE A 244 -17.09 -0.06 5.70
CA ILE A 244 -15.96 -0.86 5.19
C ILE A 244 -15.12 -0.12 4.15
N GLY A 245 -15.52 1.11 3.78
CA GLY A 245 -14.77 1.98 2.89
C GLY A 245 -14.95 1.72 1.40
N THR A 246 -16.04 1.09 0.97
CA THR A 246 -16.36 0.88 -0.44
C THR A 246 -16.59 2.23 -1.15
N PRO A 247 -15.77 2.58 -2.17
CA PRO A 247 -15.85 3.93 -2.77
C PRO A 247 -17.12 4.16 -3.60
N TYR A 248 -17.69 3.13 -4.19
CA TYR A 248 -18.84 3.24 -5.07
C TYR A 248 -19.89 2.17 -4.77
N CYS A 249 -21.16 2.59 -4.76
CA CYS A 249 -22.29 1.67 -4.68
C CYS A 249 -23.18 1.80 -5.90
N VAL A 250 -23.52 0.69 -6.54
CA VAL A 250 -24.43 0.57 -7.67
C VAL A 250 -25.79 0.12 -7.17
N THR A 251 -26.83 0.91 -7.41
CA THR A 251 -28.20 0.54 -7.08
C THR A 251 -28.98 0.24 -8.35
N TYR A 252 -29.47 -1.00 -8.46
CA TYR A 252 -30.46 -1.38 -9.45
C TYR A 252 -31.84 -1.11 -8.89
N ASP A 253 -32.59 -0.26 -9.54
CA ASP A 253 -33.94 0.18 -9.14
C ASP A 253 -35.03 -0.23 -10.16
N PHE A 254 -36.28 0.16 -9.93
CA PHE A 254 -37.39 -0.19 -10.82
C PHE A 254 -37.33 0.52 -12.17
N ASP A 255 -36.70 1.69 -12.26
CA ASP A 255 -36.52 2.39 -13.53
C ASP A 255 -35.46 1.72 -14.40
N SER A 256 -34.51 1.02 -13.76
CA SER A 256 -33.45 0.25 -14.43
C SER A 256 -33.99 -0.82 -15.40
N GLU A 257 -35.19 -1.36 -15.13
CA GLU A 257 -35.86 -2.31 -16.01
C GLU A 257 -36.29 -1.68 -17.35
N ASN A 258 -36.51 -0.36 -17.36
CA ASN A 258 -37.01 0.38 -18.51
C ASN A 258 -35.86 1.10 -19.28
N ASP A 259 -34.95 1.76 -18.57
CA ASP A 259 -33.93 2.62 -19.15
C ASP A 259 -32.55 1.96 -19.25
N HIS A 260 -32.39 0.74 -18.70
CA HIS A 260 -31.14 0.00 -18.67
C HIS A 260 -29.97 0.79 -18.01
N CYS A 261 -30.30 1.68 -17.07
CA CYS A 261 -29.35 2.44 -16.27
C CYS A 261 -29.43 2.03 -14.80
N VAL A 262 -28.36 2.31 -14.06
CA VAL A 262 -28.28 2.13 -12.61
C VAL A 262 -27.85 3.43 -11.95
N THR A 263 -28.16 3.58 -10.67
CA THR A 263 -27.68 4.72 -9.89
C THR A 263 -26.36 4.34 -9.23
N ILE A 264 -25.28 5.12 -9.47
CA ILE A 264 -24.01 5.02 -8.77
C ILE A 264 -23.97 6.10 -7.70
N ARG A 265 -23.68 5.69 -6.45
CA ARG A 265 -23.43 6.61 -5.33
C ARG A 265 -21.94 6.59 -4.98
N GLU A 266 -21.33 7.75 -4.98
CA GLU A 266 -19.97 7.96 -4.49
C GLU A 266 -19.98 8.11 -2.97
N ARG A 267 -19.04 7.42 -2.28
CA ARG A 267 -18.96 7.31 -0.82
C ARG A 267 -18.81 8.67 -0.12
N ASP A 268 -17.84 9.47 -0.56
CA ASP A 268 -17.38 10.63 0.19
C ASP A 268 -18.36 11.81 0.07
N SER A 269 -18.80 12.11 -1.13
CA SER A 269 -19.77 13.19 -1.41
C SER A 269 -21.23 12.77 -1.24
N MET A 270 -21.51 11.45 -1.22
CA MET A 270 -22.86 10.88 -1.34
C MET A 270 -23.59 11.27 -2.63
N ALA A 271 -22.90 11.90 -3.57
CA ALA A 271 -23.46 12.25 -4.87
C ALA A 271 -23.91 11.01 -5.64
N GLN A 272 -25.00 11.14 -6.36
CA GLN A 272 -25.56 10.05 -7.15
C GLN A 272 -25.65 10.48 -8.61
N GLU A 273 -25.30 9.57 -9.49
CA GLU A 273 -25.45 9.73 -10.94
C GLU A 273 -26.03 8.48 -11.58
N ARG A 274 -26.70 8.65 -12.71
CA ARG A 274 -27.32 7.55 -13.44
C ARG A 274 -26.47 7.17 -14.64
N ILE A 275 -26.04 5.91 -14.70
CA ILE A 275 -25.10 5.39 -15.69
C ILE A 275 -25.72 4.18 -16.42
N PRO A 276 -25.60 4.10 -17.74
CA PRO A 276 -25.97 2.89 -18.49
C PRO A 276 -25.19 1.66 -18.02
N ILE A 277 -25.87 0.51 -17.90
CA ILE A 277 -25.27 -0.73 -17.38
C ILE A 277 -24.08 -1.19 -18.24
N ASP A 278 -24.16 -1.01 -19.55
CA ASP A 278 -23.09 -1.38 -20.50
C ASP A 278 -21.83 -0.49 -20.40
N GLN A 279 -21.92 0.67 -19.72
CA GLN A 279 -20.81 1.58 -19.49
C GLN A 279 -20.14 1.38 -18.12
N LEU A 280 -20.68 0.54 -17.24
CA LEU A 280 -20.14 0.38 -15.88
C LEU A 280 -18.68 -0.04 -15.84
N LYS A 281 -18.27 -0.94 -16.73
CA LYS A 281 -16.88 -1.37 -16.78
C LYS A 281 -15.94 -0.21 -17.10
N SER A 282 -16.18 0.54 -18.16
CA SER A 282 -15.34 1.69 -18.53
C SER A 282 -15.37 2.80 -17.48
N TYR A 283 -16.52 3.03 -16.87
CA TYR A 283 -16.65 3.98 -15.77
C TYR A 283 -15.74 3.61 -14.58
N PHE A 284 -15.75 2.35 -14.13
CA PHE A 284 -14.92 1.92 -13.02
C PHE A 284 -13.45 1.74 -13.39
N GLU A 285 -13.11 1.42 -14.64
CA GLU A 285 -11.72 1.44 -15.12
C GLU A 285 -11.09 2.83 -14.96
N GLU A 286 -11.85 3.90 -15.19
CA GLU A 286 -11.39 5.29 -14.98
C GLU A 286 -11.34 5.65 -13.50
N LYS A 287 -12.40 5.37 -12.74
CA LYS A 287 -12.56 5.82 -11.34
C LYS A 287 -11.71 5.05 -10.33
N LEU A 288 -11.31 3.82 -10.63
CA LEU A 288 -10.51 2.96 -9.77
C LEU A 288 -9.03 2.88 -10.21
N ALA A 289 -8.64 3.61 -11.25
CA ALA A 289 -7.25 3.70 -11.71
C ALA A 289 -6.33 4.31 -10.64
N PHE A 290 -5.06 3.84 -10.61
CA PHE A 290 -3.99 4.36 -9.74
C PHE A 290 -2.76 4.71 -10.57
#